data_86ef42ac225ed1ed77132c08e4b3f25d
#
_entry.id   86ef42ac225ed1ed77132c08e4b3f25d
#
_cell.length_a   1.000
_cell.length_b   1.000
_cell.length_c   1.000
_cell.angle_alpha   90.00
_cell.angle_beta   90.00
_cell.angle_gamma   90.00
#
_symmetry.space_group_name_H-M   'P 1'
#
loop_
_entity.id
_entity.type
_entity.pdbx_description
1 polymer ?
#
loop_
_entity_poly.entity_id
_entity_poly.type
_entity_poly.pdbx_seq_one_letter_code
_entity_poly.pdbx_strand_id
1 'polypeptide(L)'
;MQRRAFLAGGIALAATPAISGTLTVDGGTITIDLRGDPPPGFAMLAENWVRKSAAAVALYYGRFPVPELAVRLIVGQDGGVHGGQTFPGDVPAIRIRVGGRSDPADLLVKDWVMVHEMVHLAFPWLDLQHNWMAEGLAVYVESIARVQAGHIRPQQAWGDFVKMMPRGLPHDGDGGFEATLSHGRTYWGGAMFCLLADIRIRQYTDNRLGLQQALRGINAVRDFRRQWDFEETLAIGDRATGTHALRDQYMEMKDQPVTPDLDALWHGLGVMARDGGIAFDRNARLAAVREAIETPVS
;
A
#
# COMPACT_ATOMS: atom_id res chain seq x y z
N MET A 1 30.21 48.65 -39.40
CA MET A 1 29.15 47.82 -38.84
C MET A 1 29.53 46.33 -38.97
N GLN A 2 30.09 45.77 -37.88
CA GLN A 2 30.51 44.38 -37.85
C GLN A 2 29.40 43.57 -37.12
N ARG A 3 28.78 42.63 -37.82
CA ARG A 3 27.84 41.67 -37.25
C ARG A 3 28.62 40.55 -36.55
N ARG A 4 28.51 40.49 -35.22
CA ARG A 4 29.00 39.36 -34.42
C ARG A 4 28.00 38.20 -34.51
N ALA A 5 28.42 37.07 -35.12
CA ALA A 5 27.66 35.83 -35.07
C ALA A 5 27.83 35.17 -33.70
N PHE A 6 26.71 34.96 -33.00
CA PHE A 6 26.63 34.13 -31.81
C PHE A 6 26.55 32.67 -32.25
N LEU A 7 27.61 31.91 -32.01
CA LEU A 7 27.57 30.45 -32.06
C LEU A 7 26.89 29.91 -30.79
N ALA A 8 25.66 29.45 -30.91
CA ALA A 8 24.99 28.71 -29.86
C ALA A 8 25.54 27.29 -29.84
N GLY A 9 26.51 27.03 -28.97
CA GLY A 9 26.96 25.68 -28.67
C GLY A 9 25.88 24.94 -27.85
N GLY A 10 25.08 24.13 -28.56
CA GLY A 10 24.17 23.20 -27.88
C GLY A 10 24.97 22.10 -27.21
N ILE A 11 25.01 22.09 -25.88
CA ILE A 11 25.47 20.93 -25.11
C ILE A 11 24.39 19.87 -25.29
N ALA A 12 24.61 18.89 -26.16
CA ALA A 12 23.83 17.67 -26.20
C ALA A 12 24.12 16.91 -24.89
N LEU A 13 23.22 17.00 -23.92
CA LEU A 13 23.19 16.06 -22.80
C LEU A 13 23.00 14.67 -23.40
N ALA A 14 24.06 13.87 -23.42
CA ALA A 14 23.98 12.46 -23.78
C ALA A 14 23.00 11.80 -22.81
N ALA A 15 21.85 11.37 -23.30
CA ALA A 15 20.90 10.59 -22.50
C ALA A 15 21.62 9.29 -22.10
N THR A 16 21.84 9.10 -20.80
CA THR A 16 22.38 7.86 -20.26
C THR A 16 21.47 6.72 -20.72
N PRO A 17 22.01 5.63 -21.27
CA PRO A 17 21.19 4.54 -21.78
C PRO A 17 20.32 3.99 -20.63
N ALA A 18 19.02 3.88 -20.86
CA ALA A 18 18.11 3.26 -19.94
C ALA A 18 18.39 1.75 -19.90
N ILE A 19 18.62 1.20 -18.70
CA ILE A 19 18.64 -0.25 -18.51
C ILE A 19 17.19 -0.67 -18.29
N SER A 20 16.63 -1.44 -19.21
CA SER A 20 15.26 -1.94 -19.11
C SER A 20 15.23 -3.46 -19.04
N GLY A 21 14.38 -3.98 -18.16
CA GLY A 21 14.10 -5.40 -18.01
C GLY A 21 12.59 -5.64 -17.99
N THR A 22 12.18 -6.86 -18.28
CA THR A 22 10.76 -7.28 -18.19
C THR A 22 10.68 -8.55 -17.35
N LEU A 23 9.70 -8.59 -16.44
CA LEU A 23 9.41 -9.76 -15.64
C LEU A 23 7.91 -10.06 -15.64
N THR A 24 7.55 -11.32 -15.40
CA THR A 24 6.15 -11.76 -15.26
C THR A 24 5.92 -12.25 -13.85
N VAL A 25 4.83 -11.82 -13.24
CA VAL A 25 4.40 -12.25 -11.90
C VAL A 25 2.88 -12.45 -11.93
N ASP A 26 2.41 -13.65 -11.68
CA ASP A 26 1.00 -14.05 -11.48
C ASP A 26 0.01 -13.34 -12.44
N GLY A 27 0.28 -13.41 -13.74
CA GLY A 27 -0.56 -12.84 -14.80
C GLY A 27 -0.29 -11.38 -15.14
N GLY A 28 0.65 -10.72 -14.47
CA GLY A 28 1.09 -9.36 -14.80
C GLY A 28 2.47 -9.33 -15.47
N THR A 29 2.63 -8.46 -16.46
CA THR A 29 3.92 -8.14 -17.09
C THR A 29 4.43 -6.81 -16.59
N ILE A 30 5.63 -6.78 -16.00
CA ILE A 30 6.21 -5.59 -15.39
C ILE A 30 7.47 -5.19 -16.16
N THR A 31 7.47 -4.00 -16.75
CA THR A 31 8.64 -3.42 -17.37
C THR A 31 9.37 -2.53 -16.38
N ILE A 32 10.66 -2.75 -16.19
CA ILE A 32 11.52 -1.97 -15.27
C ILE A 32 12.42 -1.06 -16.11
N ASP A 33 12.37 0.24 -15.82
CA ASP A 33 13.17 1.29 -16.46
C ASP A 33 14.06 1.96 -15.39
N LEU A 34 15.36 1.70 -15.45
CA LEU A 34 16.34 2.33 -14.56
C LEU A 34 16.85 3.63 -15.20
N ARG A 35 16.74 4.72 -14.47
CA ARG A 35 17.20 6.06 -14.83
C ARG A 35 18.25 6.56 -13.86
N GLY A 36 19.26 7.23 -14.37
CA GLY A 36 20.41 7.71 -13.61
C GLY A 36 21.65 6.88 -13.92
N ASP A 37 22.52 6.74 -12.93
CA ASP A 37 23.79 6.00 -13.05
C ASP A 37 23.83 4.83 -12.04
N PRO A 38 23.11 3.72 -12.31
CA PRO A 38 23.08 2.59 -11.39
C PRO A 38 24.45 1.89 -11.35
N PRO A 39 24.95 1.54 -10.16
CA PRO A 39 26.22 0.81 -10.04
C PRO A 39 26.11 -0.62 -10.60
N PRO A 40 27.25 -1.27 -10.89
CA PRO A 40 27.27 -2.67 -11.32
C PRO A 40 26.46 -3.58 -10.38
N GLY A 41 25.62 -4.44 -10.93
CA GLY A 41 24.78 -5.38 -10.16
C GLY A 41 23.46 -4.79 -9.64
N PHE A 42 23.27 -3.48 -9.65
CA PHE A 42 22.04 -2.86 -9.15
C PHE A 42 20.80 -3.28 -9.95
N ALA A 43 20.92 -3.49 -11.26
CA ALA A 43 19.81 -3.91 -12.10
C ALA A 43 19.21 -5.26 -11.63
N MET A 44 20.05 -6.23 -11.29
CA MET A 44 19.61 -7.53 -10.76
C MET A 44 18.97 -7.39 -9.37
N LEU A 45 19.53 -6.55 -8.50
CA LEU A 45 18.96 -6.26 -7.19
C LEU A 45 17.57 -5.58 -7.33
N ALA A 46 17.45 -4.61 -8.23
CA ALA A 46 16.20 -3.92 -8.54
C ALA A 46 15.13 -4.88 -9.09
N GLU A 47 15.50 -5.78 -10.00
CA GLU A 47 14.59 -6.80 -10.51
C GLU A 47 14.08 -7.73 -9.38
N ASN A 48 14.97 -8.20 -8.52
CA ASN A 48 14.60 -9.03 -7.38
C ASN A 48 13.67 -8.28 -6.41
N TRP A 49 13.91 -7.00 -6.17
CA TRP A 49 13.07 -6.16 -5.34
C TRP A 49 11.66 -6.00 -5.93
N VAL A 50 11.56 -5.63 -7.20
CA VAL A 50 10.27 -5.50 -7.91
C VAL A 50 9.52 -6.84 -7.91
N ARG A 51 10.20 -7.93 -8.24
CA ARG A 51 9.63 -9.30 -8.27
C ARG A 51 9.08 -9.71 -6.89
N LYS A 52 9.86 -9.51 -5.85
CA LYS A 52 9.49 -9.84 -4.48
C LYS A 52 8.25 -9.04 -4.03
N SER A 53 8.24 -7.74 -4.29
CA SER A 53 7.12 -6.86 -3.94
C SER A 53 5.85 -7.22 -4.73
N ALA A 54 5.98 -7.47 -6.03
CA ALA A 54 4.85 -7.88 -6.87
C ALA A 54 4.27 -9.23 -6.44
N ALA A 55 5.10 -10.19 -6.04
CA ALA A 55 4.65 -11.48 -5.53
C ALA A 55 3.84 -11.35 -4.23
N ALA A 56 4.22 -10.45 -3.32
CA ALA A 56 3.45 -10.19 -2.09
C ALA A 56 2.07 -9.61 -2.40
N VAL A 57 2.00 -8.66 -3.33
CA VAL A 57 0.73 -8.08 -3.77
C VAL A 57 -0.14 -9.11 -4.50
N ALA A 58 0.46 -9.90 -5.38
CA ALA A 58 -0.25 -10.97 -6.09
C ALA A 58 -0.79 -12.04 -5.12
N LEU A 59 -0.03 -12.42 -4.10
CA LEU A 59 -0.49 -13.35 -3.05
C LEU A 59 -1.72 -12.79 -2.32
N TYR A 60 -1.68 -11.50 -1.94
CA TYR A 60 -2.79 -10.86 -1.25
C TYR A 60 -4.04 -10.78 -2.13
N TYR A 61 -3.92 -10.36 -3.39
CA TYR A 61 -5.04 -10.19 -4.30
C TYR A 61 -5.46 -11.46 -5.05
N GLY A 62 -4.69 -12.57 -4.94
CA GLY A 62 -4.92 -13.83 -5.66
C GLY A 62 -4.43 -13.79 -7.11
N ARG A 63 -3.90 -12.65 -7.57
CA ARG A 63 -3.24 -12.40 -8.86
C ARG A 63 -2.56 -11.04 -8.80
N PHE A 64 -1.65 -10.77 -9.73
CA PHE A 64 -1.16 -9.40 -9.87
C PHE A 64 -2.30 -8.47 -10.34
N PRO A 65 -2.44 -7.28 -9.73
CA PRO A 65 -3.65 -6.45 -9.94
C PRO A 65 -3.90 -5.99 -11.38
N VAL A 66 -2.86 -5.81 -12.19
CA VAL A 66 -2.93 -5.28 -13.55
C VAL A 66 -2.23 -6.19 -14.55
N PRO A 67 -2.69 -6.25 -15.83
CA PRO A 67 -2.02 -7.06 -16.84
C PRO A 67 -0.62 -6.52 -17.22
N GLU A 68 -0.46 -5.19 -17.17
CA GLU A 68 0.80 -4.52 -17.51
C GLU A 68 1.10 -3.41 -16.51
N LEU A 69 2.40 -3.23 -16.18
CA LEU A 69 2.90 -2.18 -15.30
C LEU A 69 4.25 -1.67 -15.81
N ALA A 70 4.43 -0.35 -15.82
CA ALA A 70 5.74 0.28 -16.00
C ALA A 70 6.31 0.75 -14.65
N VAL A 71 7.47 0.22 -14.24
CA VAL A 71 8.18 0.66 -13.03
C VAL A 71 9.41 1.46 -13.43
N ARG A 72 9.44 2.75 -13.08
CA ARG A 72 10.59 3.63 -13.30
C ARG A 72 11.32 3.89 -12.01
N LEU A 73 12.56 3.47 -11.92
CA LEU A 73 13.45 3.67 -10.80
C LEU A 73 14.44 4.80 -11.11
N ILE A 74 14.36 5.89 -10.36
CA ILE A 74 15.29 7.02 -10.46
C ILE A 74 16.41 6.79 -9.45
N VAL A 75 17.58 6.40 -9.97
CA VAL A 75 18.71 5.99 -9.14
C VAL A 75 19.56 7.20 -8.77
N GLY A 76 19.65 7.49 -7.47
CA GLY A 76 20.49 8.53 -6.88
C GLY A 76 21.87 8.02 -6.45
N GLN A 77 22.67 8.89 -5.80
CA GLN A 77 24.03 8.60 -5.34
C GLN A 77 24.09 8.10 -3.87
N ASP A 78 22.97 8.11 -3.16
CA ASP A 78 22.83 7.71 -1.76
C ASP A 78 22.33 6.26 -1.60
N GLY A 79 21.80 5.88 -0.43
CA GLY A 79 21.19 4.58 -0.13
C GLY A 79 19.75 4.73 0.33
N GLY A 80 18.99 3.63 0.31
CA GLY A 80 17.60 3.55 0.74
C GLY A 80 16.59 3.99 -0.32
N VAL A 81 15.31 3.87 0.03
CA VAL A 81 14.17 4.29 -0.80
C VAL A 81 13.61 5.61 -0.28
N HIS A 82 13.43 6.59 -1.17
CA HIS A 82 13.09 7.97 -0.80
C HIS A 82 11.63 8.36 -1.11
N GLY A 83 10.83 7.42 -1.58
CA GLY A 83 9.41 7.57 -1.87
C GLY A 83 9.04 7.15 -3.27
N GLY A 84 7.76 6.89 -3.44
CA GLY A 84 7.15 6.42 -4.67
C GLY A 84 5.96 7.29 -5.07
N GLN A 85 5.43 7.00 -6.24
CA GLN A 85 4.18 7.53 -6.74
C GLN A 85 3.64 6.63 -7.83
N THR A 86 2.36 6.29 -7.73
CA THR A 86 1.62 5.53 -8.73
C THR A 86 0.80 6.47 -9.61
N PHE A 87 0.83 6.23 -10.91
CA PHE A 87 0.13 7.00 -11.92
C PHE A 87 -0.87 6.11 -12.66
N PRO A 88 -2.11 6.59 -12.86
CA PRO A 88 -3.10 5.89 -13.69
C PRO A 88 -2.71 5.93 -15.16
N GLY A 89 -3.34 5.09 -15.96
CA GLY A 89 -3.21 5.06 -17.41
C GLY A 89 -3.65 3.72 -17.99
N ASP A 90 -3.67 3.61 -19.32
CA ASP A 90 -3.94 2.33 -20.00
C ASP A 90 -2.90 1.28 -19.58
N VAL A 91 -1.63 1.69 -19.50
CA VAL A 91 -0.58 1.00 -18.76
C VAL A 91 -0.21 1.88 -17.57
N PRO A 92 -0.61 1.51 -16.33
CA PRO A 92 -0.25 2.28 -15.15
C PRO A 92 1.26 2.28 -14.94
N ALA A 93 1.75 3.31 -14.23
CA ALA A 93 3.17 3.46 -13.98
C ALA A 93 3.45 3.73 -12.50
N ILE A 94 4.55 3.19 -12.00
CA ILE A 94 5.10 3.50 -10.68
C ILE A 94 6.46 4.17 -10.88
N ARG A 95 6.69 5.28 -10.20
CA ARG A 95 7.98 5.96 -10.15
C ARG A 95 8.51 5.94 -8.72
N ILE A 96 9.71 5.41 -8.53
CA ILE A 96 10.36 5.39 -7.21
C ILE A 96 11.73 6.04 -7.31
N ARG A 97 12.09 6.83 -6.30
CA ARG A 97 13.43 7.34 -6.09
C ARG A 97 14.17 6.40 -5.13
N VAL A 98 15.31 5.90 -5.57
CA VAL A 98 16.11 4.92 -4.82
C VAL A 98 17.59 5.26 -4.92
N GLY A 99 18.32 5.10 -3.83
CA GLY A 99 19.76 5.30 -3.81
C GLY A 99 20.51 4.13 -4.43
N GLY A 100 21.47 4.43 -5.30
CA GLY A 100 22.30 3.40 -5.96
C GLY A 100 23.23 2.65 -5.00
N ARG A 101 23.45 3.19 -3.78
CA ARG A 101 24.21 2.51 -2.72
C ARG A 101 23.34 1.64 -1.80
N SER A 102 22.07 1.44 -2.14
CA SER A 102 21.19 0.53 -1.41
C SER A 102 21.70 -0.91 -1.48
N ASP A 103 21.70 -1.57 -0.35
CA ASP A 103 22.05 -2.98 -0.25
C ASP A 103 20.78 -3.89 -0.31
N PRO A 104 20.95 -5.23 -0.36
CA PRO A 104 19.81 -6.14 -0.34
C PRO A 104 18.91 -5.99 0.89
N ALA A 105 19.46 -5.63 2.07
CA ALA A 105 18.64 -5.41 3.26
C ALA A 105 17.77 -4.18 3.13
N ASP A 106 18.27 -3.12 2.50
CA ASP A 106 17.50 -1.88 2.27
C ASP A 106 16.28 -2.14 1.37
N LEU A 107 16.45 -2.86 0.26
CA LEU A 107 15.41 -3.05 -0.74
C LEU A 107 14.53 -4.28 -0.48
N LEU A 108 15.10 -5.40 -0.01
CA LEU A 108 14.38 -6.66 0.12
C LEU A 108 13.77 -6.88 1.51
N VAL A 109 14.20 -6.13 2.52
CA VAL A 109 13.74 -6.30 3.90
C VAL A 109 13.11 -5.04 4.46
N LYS A 110 13.81 -3.90 4.41
CA LYS A 110 13.34 -2.65 5.03
C LYS A 110 12.30 -1.92 4.19
N ASP A 111 12.41 -2.00 2.85
CA ASP A 111 11.50 -1.26 1.98
C ASP A 111 10.05 -1.75 2.10
N TRP A 112 9.16 -0.80 2.16
CA TRP A 112 7.71 -0.97 2.12
C TRP A 112 7.08 -0.20 0.94
N VAL A 113 7.80 0.79 0.39
CA VAL A 113 7.29 1.74 -0.60
C VAL A 113 6.85 1.03 -1.88
N MET A 114 7.63 0.07 -2.38
CA MET A 114 7.27 -0.63 -3.62
C MET A 114 5.95 -1.40 -3.47
N VAL A 115 5.74 -2.08 -2.33
CA VAL A 115 4.48 -2.80 -2.07
C VAL A 115 3.33 -1.81 -1.92
N HIS A 116 3.52 -0.70 -1.20
CA HIS A 116 2.54 0.37 -1.03
C HIS A 116 2.08 0.93 -2.39
N GLU A 117 3.02 1.29 -3.25
CA GLU A 117 2.70 1.78 -4.59
C GLU A 117 1.99 0.74 -5.46
N MET A 118 2.36 -0.53 -5.34
CA MET A 118 1.67 -1.60 -6.06
C MET A 118 0.25 -1.87 -5.55
N VAL A 119 -0.04 -1.60 -4.28
CA VAL A 119 -1.40 -1.72 -3.73
C VAL A 119 -2.34 -0.72 -4.38
N HIS A 120 -1.89 0.50 -4.68
CA HIS A 120 -2.70 1.48 -5.43
C HIS A 120 -3.18 0.96 -6.79
N LEU A 121 -2.44 0.04 -7.42
CA LEU A 121 -2.87 -0.62 -8.66
C LEU A 121 -4.13 -1.48 -8.48
N ALA A 122 -4.44 -1.90 -7.28
CA ALA A 122 -5.54 -2.81 -6.99
C ALA A 122 -6.85 -2.10 -6.63
N PHE A 123 -6.82 -0.79 -6.41
CA PHE A 123 -7.97 -0.01 -5.96
C PHE A 123 -8.36 1.04 -7.01
N PRO A 124 -9.67 1.37 -7.18
CA PRO A 124 -10.11 2.38 -8.12
C PRO A 124 -9.58 3.78 -7.79
N TRP A 125 -9.48 4.63 -8.79
CA TRP A 125 -9.24 6.06 -8.59
C TRP A 125 -10.51 6.72 -8.06
N LEU A 126 -10.37 7.38 -6.94
CA LEU A 126 -11.43 8.11 -6.25
C LEU A 126 -11.19 9.63 -6.34
N ASP A 127 -12.18 10.41 -5.96
CA ASP A 127 -12.02 11.84 -5.71
C ASP A 127 -10.99 12.12 -4.63
N LEU A 128 -10.31 13.27 -4.72
CA LEU A 128 -9.27 13.66 -3.76
C LEU A 128 -9.75 13.71 -2.31
N GLN A 129 -11.03 14.00 -2.09
CA GLN A 129 -11.62 13.96 -0.75
C GLN A 129 -11.56 12.56 -0.12
N HIS A 130 -11.55 11.50 -0.93
CA HIS A 130 -11.44 10.10 -0.50
C HIS A 130 -10.00 9.55 -0.56
N ASN A 131 -9.00 10.42 -0.77
CA ASN A 131 -7.59 9.99 -0.80
C ASN A 131 -7.15 9.30 0.49
N TRP A 132 -7.78 9.62 1.62
CA TRP A 132 -7.54 8.94 2.90
C TRP A 132 -7.83 7.43 2.82
N MET A 133 -8.81 7.02 2.01
CA MET A 133 -9.09 5.59 1.81
C MET A 133 -8.01 4.93 0.97
N ALA A 134 -7.58 5.55 -0.13
CA ALA A 134 -6.54 4.99 -1.00
C ALA A 134 -5.20 4.84 -0.26
N GLU A 135 -4.77 5.89 0.46
CA GLU A 135 -3.51 5.89 1.21
C GLU A 135 -3.58 4.98 2.44
N GLY A 136 -4.67 5.05 3.20
CA GLY A 136 -4.85 4.21 4.39
C GLY A 136 -4.94 2.72 4.04
N LEU A 137 -5.61 2.41 2.94
CA LEU A 137 -5.66 1.06 2.40
C LEU A 137 -4.28 0.57 1.99
N ALA A 138 -3.50 1.42 1.31
CA ALA A 138 -2.14 1.06 0.91
C ALA A 138 -1.24 0.80 2.13
N VAL A 139 -1.32 1.61 3.19
CA VAL A 139 -0.60 1.40 4.47
C VAL A 139 -1.00 0.08 5.14
N TYR A 140 -2.31 -0.20 5.23
CA TYR A 140 -2.79 -1.42 5.86
C TYR A 140 -2.40 -2.67 5.07
N VAL A 141 -2.71 -2.67 3.77
CA VAL A 141 -2.52 -3.84 2.92
C VAL A 141 -1.04 -4.15 2.70
N GLU A 142 -0.15 -3.12 2.53
CA GLU A 142 1.28 -3.39 2.34
C GLU A 142 1.85 -4.15 3.54
N SER A 143 1.50 -3.73 4.75
CA SER A 143 1.95 -4.38 5.99
C SER A 143 1.47 -5.83 6.06
N ILE A 144 0.18 -6.09 5.79
CA ILE A 144 -0.38 -7.45 5.85
C ILE A 144 0.11 -8.32 4.69
N ALA A 145 0.19 -7.80 3.46
CA ALA A 145 0.72 -8.55 2.31
C ALA A 145 2.17 -8.99 2.53
N ARG A 146 2.99 -8.14 3.14
CA ARG A 146 4.38 -8.47 3.50
C ARG A 146 4.46 -9.52 4.60
N VAL A 147 3.55 -9.51 5.57
CA VAL A 147 3.43 -10.58 6.58
C VAL A 147 3.03 -11.89 5.92
N GLN A 148 1.98 -11.91 5.11
CA GLN A 148 1.49 -13.10 4.43
C GLN A 148 2.54 -13.69 3.48
N ALA A 149 3.35 -12.86 2.84
CA ALA A 149 4.46 -13.29 1.99
C ALA A 149 5.74 -13.68 2.76
N GLY A 150 5.75 -13.58 4.10
CA GLY A 150 6.91 -13.88 4.93
C GLY A 150 8.07 -12.89 4.79
N HIS A 151 7.81 -11.68 4.29
CA HIS A 151 8.84 -10.64 4.15
C HIS A 151 9.18 -9.98 5.47
N ILE A 152 8.20 -9.84 6.35
CA ILE A 152 8.34 -9.34 7.72
C ILE A 152 7.58 -10.26 8.68
N ARG A 153 7.99 -10.22 9.95
CA ARG A 153 7.28 -10.98 10.99
C ARG A 153 6.01 -10.26 11.40
N PRO A 154 4.93 -10.97 11.79
CA PRO A 154 3.71 -10.37 12.31
C PRO A 154 3.96 -9.33 13.40
N GLN A 155 4.89 -9.62 14.34
CA GLN A 155 5.23 -8.70 15.42
C GLN A 155 5.71 -7.32 14.92
N GLN A 156 6.35 -7.27 13.76
CA GLN A 156 6.81 -6.02 13.18
C GLN A 156 5.62 -5.20 12.66
N ALA A 157 4.74 -5.78 11.86
CA ALA A 157 3.56 -5.09 11.33
C ALA A 157 2.63 -4.61 12.47
N TRP A 158 2.33 -5.47 13.44
CA TRP A 158 1.50 -5.08 14.58
C TRP A 158 2.18 -4.04 15.47
N GLY A 159 3.51 -4.08 15.62
CA GLY A 159 4.28 -3.06 16.33
C GLY A 159 4.19 -1.68 15.65
N ASP A 160 4.26 -1.66 14.32
CA ASP A 160 4.08 -0.43 13.55
C ASP A 160 2.65 0.09 13.68
N PHE A 161 1.62 -0.76 13.66
CA PHE A 161 0.23 -0.36 13.89
C PHE A 161 0.02 0.21 15.31
N VAL A 162 0.50 -0.47 16.36
CA VAL A 162 0.41 0.02 17.75
C VAL A 162 1.08 1.39 17.90
N LYS A 163 2.23 1.59 17.27
CA LYS A 163 3.01 2.84 17.35
C LYS A 163 2.40 3.97 16.55
N MET A 164 1.84 3.67 15.38
CA MET A 164 1.53 4.70 14.39
C MET A 164 0.04 5.01 14.25
N MET A 165 -0.88 4.06 14.48
CA MET A 165 -2.32 4.32 14.39
C MET A 165 -2.83 5.43 15.32
N PRO A 166 -2.25 5.68 16.52
CA PRO A 166 -2.63 6.85 17.33
C PRO A 166 -2.50 8.19 16.58
N ARG A 167 -1.63 8.30 15.58
CA ARG A 167 -1.50 9.50 14.73
C ARG A 167 -2.69 9.72 13.80
N GLY A 168 -3.51 8.69 13.61
CA GLY A 168 -4.73 8.73 12.79
C GLY A 168 -5.98 9.08 13.57
N LEU A 169 -5.92 9.18 14.88
CA LEU A 169 -7.05 9.60 15.71
C LEU A 169 -7.40 11.06 15.43
N PRO A 170 -8.68 11.44 15.52
CA PRO A 170 -9.08 12.83 15.44
C PRO A 170 -8.56 13.64 16.64
N HIS A 171 -8.25 14.90 16.41
CA HIS A 171 -7.94 15.89 17.44
C HIS A 171 -9.17 16.72 17.78
N ASP A 172 -9.10 17.50 18.86
CA ASP A 172 -10.15 18.43 19.25
C ASP A 172 -10.48 19.40 18.11
N GLY A 173 -11.75 19.46 17.75
CA GLY A 173 -12.23 20.30 16.64
C GLY A 173 -12.18 19.64 15.24
N ASP A 174 -11.63 18.43 15.10
CA ASP A 174 -11.70 17.69 13.86
C ASP A 174 -13.13 17.22 13.57
N GLY A 175 -13.49 17.09 12.28
CA GLY A 175 -14.67 16.38 11.81
C GLY A 175 -14.39 14.92 11.49
N GLY A 176 -15.31 14.27 10.78
CA GLY A 176 -15.11 12.95 10.20
C GLY A 176 -14.14 12.94 9.04
N PHE A 177 -14.04 11.82 8.33
CA PHE A 177 -13.11 11.67 7.20
C PHE A 177 -13.42 12.59 6.01
N GLU A 178 -14.69 13.03 5.85
CA GLU A 178 -15.07 13.97 4.78
C GLU A 178 -14.69 15.42 5.09
N ALA A 179 -14.39 15.75 6.35
CA ALA A 179 -14.14 17.13 6.78
C ALA A 179 -12.69 17.41 7.16
N THR A 180 -11.94 16.42 7.64
CA THR A 180 -10.59 16.65 8.20
C THR A 180 -9.56 15.69 7.60
N LEU A 181 -8.65 16.23 6.77
CA LEU A 181 -7.59 15.52 6.07
C LEU A 181 -6.22 16.03 6.52
N SER A 182 -5.76 15.64 7.70
CA SER A 182 -4.36 15.76 8.08
C SER A 182 -3.56 14.57 7.54
N HIS A 183 -2.23 14.69 7.45
CA HIS A 183 -1.37 13.58 7.05
C HIS A 183 -1.60 12.33 7.92
N GLY A 184 -1.70 12.49 9.23
CA GLY A 184 -1.99 11.38 10.15
C GLY A 184 -3.35 10.72 9.86
N ARG A 185 -4.38 11.55 9.67
CA ARG A 185 -5.74 11.09 9.34
C ARG A 185 -5.78 10.35 8.00
N THR A 186 -5.10 10.87 6.99
CA THR A 186 -5.05 10.27 5.66
C THR A 186 -4.44 8.87 5.70
N TYR A 187 -3.24 8.73 6.25
CA TYR A 187 -2.50 7.47 6.20
C TYR A 187 -2.92 6.51 7.32
N TRP A 188 -2.83 6.95 8.57
CA TRP A 188 -3.05 6.07 9.72
C TRP A 188 -4.51 5.99 10.17
N GLY A 189 -5.27 7.05 9.98
CA GLY A 189 -6.72 7.02 10.15
C GLY A 189 -7.39 6.10 9.13
N GLY A 190 -6.98 6.20 7.86
CA GLY A 190 -7.45 5.30 6.80
C GLY A 190 -7.01 3.85 7.02
N ALA A 191 -5.76 3.60 7.48
CA ALA A 191 -5.32 2.25 7.84
C ALA A 191 -6.12 1.67 9.02
N MET A 192 -6.44 2.50 10.01
CA MET A 192 -7.31 2.12 11.13
C MET A 192 -8.74 1.80 10.65
N PHE A 193 -9.30 2.58 9.74
CA PHE A 193 -10.57 2.26 9.09
C PHE A 193 -10.52 0.86 8.45
N CYS A 194 -9.46 0.55 7.69
CA CYS A 194 -9.28 -0.75 7.05
C CYS A 194 -9.19 -1.90 8.06
N LEU A 195 -8.44 -1.74 9.15
CA LEU A 195 -8.35 -2.75 10.22
C LEU A 195 -9.70 -2.99 10.88
N LEU A 196 -10.44 -1.93 11.23
CA LEU A 196 -11.76 -2.05 11.85
C LEU A 196 -12.76 -2.71 10.91
N ALA A 197 -12.74 -2.38 9.63
CA ALA A 197 -13.58 -3.01 8.61
C ALA A 197 -13.23 -4.50 8.43
N ASP A 198 -11.94 -4.88 8.40
CA ASP A 198 -11.52 -6.28 8.32
C ASP A 198 -12.04 -7.09 9.51
N ILE A 199 -11.88 -6.57 10.73
CA ILE A 199 -12.41 -7.20 11.94
C ILE A 199 -13.94 -7.35 11.86
N ARG A 200 -14.65 -6.31 11.44
CA ARG A 200 -16.13 -6.31 11.32
C ARG A 200 -16.62 -7.35 10.31
N ILE A 201 -15.99 -7.41 9.12
CA ILE A 201 -16.30 -8.45 8.11
C ILE A 201 -16.08 -9.84 8.70
N ARG A 202 -14.96 -10.08 9.37
CA ARG A 202 -14.64 -11.36 9.98
C ARG A 202 -15.63 -11.75 11.08
N GLN A 203 -16.07 -10.80 11.88
CA GLN A 203 -17.09 -11.04 12.88
C GLN A 203 -18.46 -11.42 12.27
N TYR A 204 -18.86 -10.76 11.18
CA TYR A 204 -20.12 -11.08 10.47
C TYR A 204 -20.09 -12.41 9.72
N THR A 205 -18.90 -12.89 9.36
CA THR A 205 -18.70 -14.07 8.56
C THR A 205 -18.12 -15.27 9.32
N ASP A 206 -18.13 -15.25 10.65
CA ASP A 206 -17.48 -16.26 11.50
C ASP A 206 -16.03 -16.51 11.07
N ASN A 207 -15.29 -15.41 10.84
CA ASN A 207 -13.89 -15.38 10.43
C ASN A 207 -13.57 -16.04 9.08
N ARG A 208 -14.60 -16.31 8.24
CA ARG A 208 -14.43 -16.94 6.92
C ARG A 208 -13.96 -15.97 5.84
N LEU A 209 -14.39 -14.72 5.91
CA LEU A 209 -14.06 -13.65 4.96
C LEU A 209 -13.51 -12.46 5.72
N GLY A 210 -12.69 -11.65 5.05
CA GLY A 210 -12.13 -10.42 5.60
C GLY A 210 -12.06 -9.33 4.53
N LEU A 211 -11.37 -8.22 4.85
CA LEU A 211 -11.16 -7.11 3.93
C LEU A 211 -10.48 -7.57 2.63
N GLN A 212 -9.61 -8.57 2.70
CA GLN A 212 -8.92 -9.14 1.54
C GLN A 212 -9.91 -9.61 0.47
N GLN A 213 -11.01 -10.29 0.84
CA GLN A 213 -12.03 -10.75 -0.12
C GLN A 213 -12.84 -9.57 -0.68
N ALA A 214 -13.17 -8.57 0.14
CA ALA A 214 -13.80 -7.34 -0.34
C ALA A 214 -12.93 -6.66 -1.41
N LEU A 215 -11.64 -6.52 -1.16
CA LEU A 215 -10.68 -5.87 -2.06
C LEU A 215 -10.44 -6.70 -3.35
N ARG A 216 -10.42 -8.03 -3.25
CA ARG A 216 -10.40 -8.91 -4.44
C ARG A 216 -11.64 -8.70 -5.32
N GLY A 217 -12.82 -8.56 -4.71
CA GLY A 217 -14.06 -8.25 -5.42
C GLY A 217 -14.03 -6.90 -6.11
N ILE A 218 -13.54 -5.86 -5.44
CA ILE A 218 -13.35 -4.52 -6.02
C ILE A 218 -12.35 -4.59 -7.18
N ASN A 219 -11.21 -5.24 -7.00
CA ASN A 219 -10.18 -5.38 -8.03
C ASN A 219 -10.68 -6.15 -9.27
N ALA A 220 -11.59 -7.11 -9.10
CA ALA A 220 -12.12 -7.91 -10.21
C ALA A 220 -12.96 -7.10 -11.21
N VAL A 221 -13.63 -6.04 -10.77
CA VAL A 221 -14.54 -5.24 -11.59
C VAL A 221 -14.04 -3.82 -11.89
N ARG A 222 -12.88 -3.42 -11.32
CA ARG A 222 -12.38 -2.07 -11.46
C ARG A 222 -11.97 -1.75 -12.91
N ASP A 223 -12.15 -0.48 -13.28
CA ASP A 223 -11.68 0.11 -14.54
C ASP A 223 -10.80 1.32 -14.22
N PHE A 224 -9.53 1.27 -14.61
CA PHE A 224 -8.57 2.37 -14.40
C PHE A 224 -8.80 3.61 -15.28
N ARG A 225 -9.63 3.49 -16.30
CA ARG A 225 -9.85 4.56 -17.27
C ARG A 225 -10.86 5.59 -16.80
N ARG A 226 -11.56 5.34 -15.68
CA ARG A 226 -12.52 6.26 -15.08
C ARG A 226 -12.29 6.42 -13.59
N GLN A 227 -12.70 7.57 -13.09
CA GLN A 227 -12.88 7.79 -11.67
C GLN A 227 -14.15 7.06 -11.20
N TRP A 228 -14.10 6.50 -10.01
CA TRP A 228 -15.18 5.74 -9.42
C TRP A 228 -15.87 6.51 -8.31
N ASP A 229 -17.16 6.28 -8.15
CA ASP A 229 -17.89 6.69 -6.97
C ASP A 229 -17.45 5.87 -5.75
N PHE A 230 -17.26 6.53 -4.62
CA PHE A 230 -16.74 5.88 -3.42
C PHE A 230 -17.76 4.93 -2.79
N GLU A 231 -19.04 5.34 -2.68
CA GLU A 231 -20.08 4.49 -2.12
C GLU A 231 -20.36 3.28 -3.01
N GLU A 232 -20.29 3.43 -4.34
CA GLU A 232 -20.35 2.31 -5.29
C GLU A 232 -19.19 1.33 -5.03
N THR A 233 -17.98 1.85 -4.82
CA THR A 233 -16.79 1.04 -4.52
C THR A 233 -16.97 0.23 -3.24
N LEU A 234 -17.43 0.85 -2.16
CA LEU A 234 -17.72 0.16 -0.90
C LEU A 234 -18.81 -0.92 -1.05
N ALA A 235 -19.87 -0.59 -1.83
CA ALA A 235 -20.95 -1.53 -2.09
C ALA A 235 -20.49 -2.78 -2.87
N ILE A 236 -19.49 -2.66 -3.75
CA ILE A 236 -18.89 -3.81 -4.44
C ILE A 236 -18.14 -4.71 -3.44
N GLY A 237 -17.35 -4.11 -2.54
CA GLY A 237 -16.66 -4.85 -1.50
C GLY A 237 -17.61 -5.56 -0.55
N ASP A 238 -18.68 -4.89 -0.13
CA ASP A 238 -19.73 -5.47 0.71
C ASP A 238 -20.43 -6.64 0.03
N ARG A 239 -20.76 -6.53 -1.27
CA ARG A 239 -21.33 -7.65 -2.05
C ARG A 239 -20.37 -8.85 -2.13
N ALA A 240 -19.07 -8.59 -2.26
CA ALA A 240 -18.07 -9.67 -2.34
C ALA A 240 -17.95 -10.46 -1.03
N THR A 241 -18.28 -9.86 0.10
CA THR A 241 -18.25 -10.51 1.41
C THR A 241 -19.64 -10.94 1.92
N GLY A 242 -20.70 -10.48 1.26
CA GLY A 242 -22.08 -10.69 1.72
C GLY A 242 -22.40 -9.92 3.01
N THR A 243 -21.70 -8.83 3.27
CA THR A 243 -21.87 -7.99 4.47
C THR A 243 -22.22 -6.54 4.08
N HIS A 244 -22.37 -5.67 5.07
CA HIS A 244 -22.49 -4.22 4.92
C HIS A 244 -21.37 -3.48 5.66
N ALA A 245 -20.31 -4.19 6.03
CA ALA A 245 -19.30 -3.73 6.97
C ALA A 245 -18.56 -2.47 6.49
N LEU A 246 -18.24 -2.37 5.19
CA LEU A 246 -17.53 -1.21 4.63
C LEU A 246 -18.41 0.04 4.65
N ARG A 247 -19.63 -0.08 4.18
CA ARG A 247 -20.58 1.05 4.16
C ARG A 247 -20.97 1.49 5.55
N ASP A 248 -21.28 0.56 6.44
CA ASP A 248 -21.62 0.87 7.84
C ASP A 248 -20.46 1.60 8.51
N GLN A 249 -19.23 1.09 8.36
CA GLN A 249 -18.02 1.72 8.89
C GLN A 249 -17.83 3.14 8.34
N TYR A 250 -18.04 3.33 7.05
CA TYR A 250 -17.94 4.64 6.42
C TYR A 250 -19.02 5.60 6.95
N MET A 251 -20.28 5.17 7.01
CA MET A 251 -21.38 6.01 7.50
C MET A 251 -21.19 6.43 8.97
N GLU A 252 -20.56 5.59 9.79
CA GLU A 252 -20.22 5.94 11.17
C GLU A 252 -19.11 6.99 11.29
N MET A 253 -18.13 6.99 10.33
CA MET A 253 -16.90 7.77 10.47
C MET A 253 -16.78 8.95 9.50
N LYS A 254 -17.67 9.07 8.50
CA LYS A 254 -17.54 10.10 7.45
C LYS A 254 -17.75 11.51 7.96
N ASP A 255 -18.77 11.73 8.78
CA ASP A 255 -19.19 13.05 9.25
C ASP A 255 -18.76 13.36 10.69
N GLN A 256 -18.49 12.32 11.50
CA GLN A 256 -18.18 12.45 12.91
C GLN A 256 -16.75 12.01 13.24
N PRO A 257 -16.09 12.69 14.20
CA PRO A 257 -14.73 12.35 14.63
C PRO A 257 -14.75 11.14 15.56
N VAL A 258 -14.95 9.95 15.00
CA VAL A 258 -14.95 8.71 15.78
C VAL A 258 -13.54 8.40 16.28
N THR A 259 -13.41 8.22 17.60
CA THR A 259 -12.16 7.84 18.28
C THR A 259 -12.28 6.41 18.81
N PRO A 260 -11.77 5.40 18.06
CA PRO A 260 -11.74 4.03 18.54
C PRO A 260 -10.86 3.89 19.78
N ASP A 261 -11.28 3.04 20.72
CA ASP A 261 -10.44 2.64 21.85
C ASP A 261 -9.36 1.67 21.37
N LEU A 262 -8.17 2.21 21.06
CA LEU A 262 -7.06 1.43 20.56
C LEU A 262 -6.52 0.43 21.59
N ASP A 263 -6.54 0.77 22.87
CA ASP A 263 -6.06 -0.13 23.92
C ASP A 263 -6.99 -1.36 24.05
N ALA A 264 -8.30 -1.14 24.04
CA ALA A 264 -9.28 -2.23 23.99
C ALA A 264 -9.16 -3.06 22.70
N LEU A 265 -8.87 -2.41 21.56
CA LEU A 265 -8.66 -3.08 20.28
C LEU A 265 -7.43 -4.01 20.33
N TRP A 266 -6.29 -3.50 20.77
CA TRP A 266 -5.06 -4.30 20.89
C TRP A 266 -5.21 -5.44 21.88
N HIS A 267 -5.82 -5.17 23.03
CA HIS A 267 -6.12 -6.21 24.01
C HIS A 267 -7.04 -7.29 23.42
N GLY A 268 -8.09 -6.88 22.70
CA GLY A 268 -9.02 -7.81 22.04
C GLY A 268 -8.33 -8.70 21.01
N LEU A 269 -7.41 -8.15 20.19
CA LEU A 269 -6.62 -8.87 19.19
C LEU A 269 -5.48 -9.69 19.82
N GLY A 270 -5.22 -9.55 21.12
CA GLY A 270 -4.10 -10.18 21.82
C GLY A 270 -2.75 -9.59 21.43
N VAL A 271 -2.69 -8.33 21.02
CA VAL A 271 -1.46 -7.61 20.69
C VAL A 271 -0.96 -6.89 21.93
N MET A 272 0.18 -7.32 22.46
CA MET A 272 0.75 -6.80 23.70
C MET A 272 2.09 -6.15 23.45
N ALA A 273 2.20 -4.85 23.75
CA ALA A 273 3.49 -4.16 23.77
C ALA A 273 4.32 -4.70 24.97
N ARG A 274 5.59 -5.04 24.72
CA ARG A 274 6.56 -5.54 25.71
C ARG A 274 7.90 -4.84 25.48
N ASP A 275 8.78 -4.88 26.47
CA ASP A 275 10.15 -4.45 26.31
C ASP A 275 10.81 -5.26 25.19
N GLY A 276 11.17 -4.57 24.10
CA GLY A 276 11.79 -5.17 22.91
C GLY A 276 10.83 -5.58 21.79
N GLY A 277 9.52 -5.28 21.84
CA GLY A 277 8.62 -5.49 20.71
C GLY A 277 7.19 -5.89 21.06
N ILE A 278 6.59 -6.72 20.20
CA ILE A 278 5.23 -7.23 20.37
C ILE A 278 5.24 -8.71 20.74
N ALA A 279 4.43 -9.07 21.74
CA ALA A 279 4.03 -10.43 22.05
C ALA A 279 2.53 -10.62 21.71
N PHE A 280 2.12 -11.87 21.53
CA PHE A 280 0.72 -12.21 21.23
C PHE A 280 0.11 -13.08 22.33
N ASP A 281 -1.08 -12.69 22.79
CA ASP A 281 -1.96 -13.55 23.57
C ASP A 281 -2.90 -14.32 22.64
N ARG A 282 -2.76 -15.62 22.58
CA ARG A 282 -3.59 -16.52 21.75
C ARG A 282 -4.98 -16.78 22.35
N ASN A 283 -5.18 -16.44 23.62
CA ASN A 283 -6.46 -16.62 24.30
C ASN A 283 -7.34 -15.35 24.25
N ALA A 284 -6.84 -14.27 23.67
CA ALA A 284 -7.60 -13.04 23.51
C ALA A 284 -8.83 -13.26 22.61
N ARG A 285 -9.91 -12.52 22.88
CA ARG A 285 -11.23 -12.68 22.23
C ARG A 285 -11.18 -12.66 20.69
N LEU A 286 -10.30 -11.85 20.11
CA LEU A 286 -10.11 -11.70 18.65
C LEU A 286 -8.75 -12.27 18.17
N ALA A 287 -8.08 -13.11 18.96
CA ALA A 287 -6.80 -13.70 18.55
C ALA A 287 -6.92 -14.49 17.25
N ALA A 288 -7.99 -15.28 17.08
CA ALA A 288 -8.25 -16.01 15.83
C ALA A 288 -8.49 -15.07 14.62
N VAL A 289 -9.08 -13.88 14.86
CA VAL A 289 -9.24 -12.85 13.82
C VAL A 289 -7.88 -12.30 13.41
N ARG A 290 -7.03 -11.95 14.37
CA ARG A 290 -5.66 -11.51 14.09
C ARG A 290 -4.88 -12.55 13.29
N GLU A 291 -4.91 -13.81 13.72
CA GLU A 291 -4.22 -14.90 13.02
C GLU A 291 -4.73 -15.12 11.59
N ALA A 292 -6.03 -14.94 11.37
CA ALA A 292 -6.62 -15.04 10.04
C ALA A 292 -6.25 -13.85 9.13
N ILE A 293 -6.05 -12.64 9.69
CA ILE A 293 -5.51 -11.48 8.96
C ILE A 293 -4.06 -11.77 8.48
N GLU A 294 -3.25 -12.39 9.33
CA GLU A 294 -1.84 -12.71 9.05
C GLU A 294 -1.67 -13.87 8.06
N THR A 295 -2.70 -14.70 7.85
CA THR A 295 -2.62 -15.93 7.07
C THR A 295 -3.00 -15.68 5.61
N PRO A 296 -2.18 -16.13 4.63
CA PRO A 296 -2.57 -16.06 3.22
C PRO A 296 -3.86 -16.84 2.96
N VAL A 297 -4.74 -16.25 2.15
CA VAL A 297 -5.95 -16.92 1.69
C VAL A 297 -5.64 -17.66 0.39
N SER A 298 -5.89 -18.96 0.39
CA SER A 298 -5.75 -19.84 -0.79
C SER A 298 -6.74 -19.49 -1.91
#